data_122026a5fadbcfc890040f6ab92cdca5
#
_entry.id   122026a5fadbcfc890040f6ab92cdca5
#
_cell.length_a   1.000
_cell.length_b   1.000
_cell.length_c   1.000
_cell.angle_alpha   90.00
_cell.angle_beta   90.00
_cell.angle_gamma   90.00
#
_symmetry.space_group_name_H-M   'P 1'
#
loop_
_entity.id
_entity.type
_entity.pdbx_description
1 polymer ?
#
loop_
_entity_poly.entity_id
_entity_poly.type
_entity_poly.pdbx_seq_one_letter_code
_entity_poly.pdbx_strand_id
1 'polypeptide(L)'
;MVVIITGASDGIGAELARQWARRDGAKLSLVLAARSVDKLERVAAECEALGARTLVQRCDVESQEDCQELVRATLGAFGAIDVLVNNAGMSAHALFDQVKDLAWYQRLMQINLWGSAWCTQAALPALKASQGRIVAVSSLAGLLGIPGRTAYSATKFAMTGFFEALRTEVAASGVSVTIAYPGVVDTQIRYRGFNAQGQASGLSSLDERGAMSVQACARLILDGTLARERDIVMTAKGKLGRWLKLLAPAMVDRMALKALKKEQRPA
;
A
#
# COMPACT_ATOMS: atom_id res chain seq x y z
N MET A 1 10.75 -13.16 -14.07
CA MET A 1 9.56 -12.43 -13.54
C MET A 1 9.96 -10.99 -13.28
N VAL A 2 9.19 -10.03 -13.76
CA VAL A 2 9.42 -8.58 -13.60
C VAL A 2 8.39 -8.02 -12.62
N VAL A 3 8.86 -7.43 -11.52
CA VAL A 3 8.02 -6.92 -10.43
C VAL A 3 8.31 -5.45 -10.18
N ILE A 4 7.29 -4.60 -10.27
CA ILE A 4 7.35 -3.19 -9.86
C ILE A 4 6.82 -3.06 -8.44
N ILE A 5 7.55 -2.36 -7.57
CA ILE A 5 7.11 -2.04 -6.21
C ILE A 5 7.20 -0.54 -6.00
N THR A 6 6.05 0.14 -5.84
CA THR A 6 6.03 1.55 -5.45
C THR A 6 6.19 1.69 -3.94
N GLY A 7 6.84 2.77 -3.49
CA GLY A 7 7.17 2.94 -2.07
C GLY A 7 8.19 1.92 -1.54
N ALA A 8 9.11 1.47 -2.40
CA ALA A 8 10.09 0.43 -2.10
C ALA A 8 11.28 0.89 -1.25
N SER A 9 11.36 2.16 -0.89
CA SER A 9 12.52 2.72 -0.14
C SER A 9 12.51 2.41 1.36
N ASP A 10 11.38 1.91 1.92
CA ASP A 10 11.24 1.69 3.36
C ASP A 10 10.05 0.76 3.67
N GLY A 11 9.94 0.30 4.91
CA GLY A 11 8.80 -0.43 5.46
C GLY A 11 8.40 -1.65 4.63
N ILE A 12 7.09 -1.79 4.38
CA ILE A 12 6.52 -2.97 3.70
C ILE A 12 7.10 -3.15 2.30
N GLY A 13 7.24 -2.07 1.51
CA GLY A 13 7.74 -2.16 0.14
C GLY A 13 9.17 -2.65 0.05
N ALA A 14 10.06 -2.14 0.91
CA ALA A 14 11.46 -2.56 0.99
C ALA A 14 11.58 -4.04 1.42
N GLU A 15 10.82 -4.43 2.46
CA GLU A 15 10.88 -5.82 2.94
C GLU A 15 10.26 -6.80 1.91
N LEU A 16 9.21 -6.38 1.22
CA LEU A 16 8.62 -7.18 0.15
C LEU A 16 9.63 -7.43 -0.98
N ALA A 17 10.41 -6.40 -1.36
CA ALA A 17 11.49 -6.55 -2.34
C ALA A 17 12.53 -7.58 -1.89
N ARG A 18 12.99 -7.49 -0.62
CA ARG A 18 13.95 -8.45 -0.04
C ARG A 18 13.40 -9.88 -0.03
N GLN A 19 12.15 -10.06 0.36
CA GLN A 19 11.54 -11.40 0.42
C GLN A 19 11.36 -11.99 -0.97
N TRP A 20 11.00 -11.17 -1.94
CA TRP A 20 10.95 -11.61 -3.33
C TRP A 20 12.33 -12.04 -3.85
N ALA A 21 13.38 -11.23 -3.58
CA ALA A 21 14.74 -11.54 -3.97
C ALA A 21 15.25 -12.84 -3.32
N ARG A 22 14.98 -13.06 -2.02
CA ARG A 22 15.32 -14.31 -1.33
C ARG A 22 14.66 -15.54 -1.96
N ARG A 23 13.44 -15.38 -2.46
CA ARG A 23 12.67 -16.47 -3.05
C ARG A 23 13.12 -16.83 -4.45
N ASP A 24 13.29 -15.84 -5.32
CA ASP A 24 13.41 -16.05 -6.76
C ASP A 24 14.82 -15.77 -7.31
N GLY A 25 15.67 -15.08 -6.56
CA GLY A 25 17.08 -14.83 -6.91
C GLY A 25 17.26 -14.35 -8.35
N ALA A 26 18.12 -15.02 -9.10
CA ALA A 26 18.46 -14.65 -10.48
C ALA A 26 17.30 -14.69 -11.50
N LYS A 27 16.18 -15.31 -11.14
CA LYS A 27 14.97 -15.33 -11.98
C LYS A 27 14.10 -14.07 -11.83
N LEU A 28 14.50 -13.15 -10.94
CA LEU A 28 13.76 -11.96 -10.60
C LEU A 28 14.40 -10.69 -11.16
N SER A 29 13.56 -9.82 -11.73
CA SER A 29 13.89 -8.43 -12.02
C SER A 29 12.97 -7.54 -11.18
N LEU A 30 13.55 -6.72 -10.31
CA LEU A 30 12.84 -5.82 -9.42
C LEU A 30 12.99 -4.38 -9.89
N VAL A 31 11.87 -3.67 -10.00
CA VAL A 31 11.85 -2.22 -10.18
C VAL A 31 11.43 -1.59 -8.87
N LEU A 32 12.35 -0.89 -8.25
CA LEU A 32 12.18 -0.27 -6.94
C LEU A 32 11.90 1.21 -7.13
N ALA A 33 10.68 1.65 -6.83
CA ALA A 33 10.23 3.01 -7.09
C ALA A 33 9.88 3.76 -5.80
N ALA A 34 10.47 4.95 -5.62
CA ALA A 34 10.14 5.92 -4.57
C ALA A 34 10.84 7.26 -4.85
N ARG A 35 10.60 8.25 -3.99
CA ARG A 35 11.24 9.57 -4.09
C ARG A 35 12.72 9.59 -3.64
N SER A 36 13.08 8.75 -2.66
CA SER A 36 14.41 8.74 -2.03
C SER A 36 15.31 7.72 -2.73
N VAL A 37 16.09 8.18 -3.69
CA VAL A 37 16.98 7.32 -4.50
C VAL A 37 18.02 6.63 -3.62
N ASP A 38 18.71 7.33 -2.73
CA ASP A 38 19.73 6.76 -1.84
C ASP A 38 19.20 5.57 -1.01
N LYS A 39 17.93 5.62 -0.59
CA LYS A 39 17.31 4.51 0.14
C LYS A 39 16.94 3.36 -0.80
N LEU A 40 16.53 3.66 -2.02
CA LEU A 40 16.25 2.64 -3.03
C LEU A 40 17.52 1.88 -3.41
N GLU A 41 18.64 2.59 -3.59
CA GLU A 41 19.93 1.99 -3.91
C GLU A 41 20.40 1.00 -2.84
N ARG A 42 20.19 1.33 -1.56
CA ARG A 42 20.47 0.39 -0.45
C ARG A 42 19.64 -0.88 -0.55
N VAL A 43 18.34 -0.74 -0.79
CA VAL A 43 17.44 -1.89 -0.97
C VAL A 43 17.80 -2.69 -2.22
N ALA A 44 18.19 -2.00 -3.31
CA ALA A 44 18.64 -2.62 -4.54
C ALA A 44 19.88 -3.48 -4.31
N ALA A 45 20.93 -2.92 -3.67
CA ALA A 45 22.16 -3.64 -3.35
C ALA A 45 21.90 -4.90 -2.51
N GLU A 46 20.98 -4.83 -1.52
CA GLU A 46 20.59 -5.99 -0.73
C GLU A 46 19.86 -7.06 -1.57
N CYS A 47 19.02 -6.65 -2.52
CA CYS A 47 18.34 -7.58 -3.43
C CYS A 47 19.31 -8.20 -4.46
N GLU A 48 20.27 -7.42 -4.94
CA GLU A 48 21.31 -7.88 -5.86
C GLU A 48 22.25 -8.89 -5.20
N ALA A 49 22.59 -8.69 -3.93
CA ALA A 49 23.34 -9.65 -3.13
C ALA A 49 22.61 -11.00 -2.99
N LEU A 50 21.28 -11.01 -3.17
CA LEU A 50 20.45 -12.22 -3.22
C LEU A 50 20.27 -12.76 -4.65
N GLY A 51 20.93 -12.16 -5.64
CA GLY A 51 20.94 -12.59 -7.03
C GLY A 51 19.88 -11.93 -7.94
N ALA A 52 19.01 -11.08 -7.43
CA ALA A 52 18.02 -10.39 -8.25
C ALA A 52 18.66 -9.32 -9.15
N ARG A 53 18.06 -9.05 -10.32
CA ARG A 53 18.38 -7.85 -11.10
C ARG A 53 17.52 -6.72 -10.63
N THR A 54 18.07 -5.52 -10.46
CA THR A 54 17.32 -4.37 -10.00
C THR A 54 17.33 -3.20 -10.99
N LEU A 55 16.29 -2.40 -10.95
CA LEU A 55 16.20 -1.07 -11.55
C LEU A 55 15.70 -0.10 -10.47
N VAL A 56 16.50 0.89 -10.12
CA VAL A 56 16.09 1.98 -9.24
C VAL A 56 15.47 3.08 -10.08
N GLN A 57 14.22 3.43 -9.79
CA GLN A 57 13.51 4.49 -10.48
C GLN A 57 12.99 5.53 -9.48
N ARG A 58 13.48 6.78 -9.59
CA ARG A 58 12.83 7.88 -8.86
C ARG A 58 11.41 8.04 -9.38
N CYS A 59 10.43 8.03 -8.46
CA CYS A 59 9.03 8.20 -8.80
C CYS A 59 8.30 8.86 -7.62
N ASP A 60 7.70 10.01 -7.88
CA ASP A 60 6.71 10.60 -6.99
C ASP A 60 5.31 10.22 -7.49
N VAL A 61 4.61 9.39 -6.74
CA VAL A 61 3.27 8.93 -7.13
C VAL A 61 2.22 10.05 -7.14
N GLU A 62 2.55 11.24 -6.65
CA GLU A 62 1.73 12.45 -6.83
C GLU A 62 1.79 12.98 -8.29
N SER A 63 2.78 12.56 -9.08
CA SER A 63 2.96 12.92 -10.48
C SER A 63 2.51 11.80 -11.41
N GLN A 64 1.52 12.06 -12.24
CA GLN A 64 1.10 11.12 -13.28
C GLN A 64 2.23 10.80 -14.26
N GLU A 65 3.04 11.80 -14.60
CA GLU A 65 4.19 11.66 -15.51
C GLU A 65 5.24 10.71 -14.92
N ASP A 66 5.60 10.85 -13.63
CA ASP A 66 6.53 9.95 -12.95
C ASP A 66 6.00 8.51 -12.96
N CYS A 67 4.68 8.32 -12.74
CA CYS A 67 4.05 7.00 -12.79
C CYS A 67 4.13 6.38 -14.19
N GLN A 68 3.95 7.17 -15.24
CA GLN A 68 4.07 6.71 -16.62
C GLN A 68 5.54 6.40 -16.96
N GLU A 69 6.48 7.25 -16.52
CA GLU A 69 7.92 7.04 -16.74
C GLU A 69 8.42 5.78 -16.04
N LEU A 70 7.95 5.49 -14.82
CA LEU A 70 8.24 4.24 -14.12
C LEU A 70 7.93 3.01 -14.97
N VAL A 71 6.79 3.02 -15.62
CA VAL A 71 6.36 1.90 -16.49
C VAL A 71 7.19 1.87 -17.79
N ARG A 72 7.45 3.04 -18.41
CA ARG A 72 8.30 3.12 -19.61
C ARG A 72 9.72 2.61 -19.35
N ALA A 73 10.34 3.05 -18.24
CA ALA A 73 11.66 2.60 -17.83
C ALA A 73 11.69 1.09 -17.56
N THR A 74 10.64 0.55 -16.92
CA THR A 74 10.53 -0.90 -16.68
C THR A 74 10.48 -1.69 -17.99
N LEU A 75 9.65 -1.28 -18.92
CA LEU A 75 9.52 -1.93 -20.22
C LEU A 75 10.81 -1.80 -21.05
N GLY A 76 11.48 -0.66 -21.00
CA GLY A 76 12.78 -0.45 -21.66
C GLY A 76 13.88 -1.36 -21.12
N ALA A 77 13.92 -1.57 -19.80
CA ALA A 77 14.94 -2.38 -19.15
C ALA A 77 14.68 -3.90 -19.23
N PHE A 78 13.42 -4.31 -19.11
CA PHE A 78 13.07 -5.73 -18.93
C PHE A 78 12.05 -6.28 -19.93
N GLY A 79 11.44 -5.45 -20.76
CA GLY A 79 10.51 -5.85 -21.83
C GLY A 79 9.14 -6.36 -21.38
N ALA A 80 8.91 -6.49 -20.08
CA ALA A 80 7.67 -7.07 -19.54
C ALA A 80 7.33 -6.49 -18.17
N ILE A 81 6.09 -6.71 -17.70
CA ILE A 81 5.65 -6.47 -16.32
C ILE A 81 4.76 -7.65 -15.92
N ASP A 82 5.18 -8.43 -14.94
CA ASP A 82 4.42 -9.57 -14.44
C ASP A 82 3.63 -9.21 -13.17
N VAL A 83 4.16 -8.30 -12.35
CA VAL A 83 3.52 -7.87 -11.11
C VAL A 83 3.69 -6.36 -10.91
N LEU A 84 2.60 -5.69 -10.58
CA LEU A 84 2.61 -4.31 -10.09
C LEU A 84 2.13 -4.27 -8.64
N VAL A 85 2.97 -3.82 -7.72
CA VAL A 85 2.63 -3.61 -6.32
C VAL A 85 2.45 -2.12 -6.04
N ASN A 86 1.20 -1.68 -5.96
CA ASN A 86 0.81 -0.35 -5.51
C ASN A 86 0.89 -0.29 -3.98
N ASN A 87 2.09 -0.03 -3.46
CA ASN A 87 2.36 0.03 -2.03
C ASN A 87 2.67 1.46 -1.55
N ALA A 88 3.09 2.36 -2.43
CA ALA A 88 3.29 3.75 -2.05
C ALA A 88 2.04 4.34 -1.41
N GLY A 89 2.23 5.05 -0.31
CA GLY A 89 1.11 5.66 0.39
C GLY A 89 1.55 6.54 1.56
N MET A 90 0.60 7.31 2.06
CA MET A 90 0.75 8.23 3.19
C MET A 90 -0.36 7.97 4.20
N SER A 91 -0.05 8.10 5.48
CA SER A 91 -1.02 8.05 6.59
C SER A 91 -1.53 9.44 6.93
N ALA A 92 -2.61 9.51 7.70
CA ALA A 92 -3.05 10.74 8.35
C ALA A 92 -3.78 10.40 9.65
N HIS A 93 -3.67 11.32 10.64
CA HIS A 93 -4.41 11.24 11.90
C HIS A 93 -4.80 12.64 12.36
N ALA A 94 -6.10 12.94 12.32
CA ALA A 94 -6.70 14.16 12.83
C ALA A 94 -8.20 13.92 13.07
N LEU A 95 -8.74 14.48 14.16
CA LEU A 95 -10.19 14.62 14.31
C LEU A 95 -10.70 15.65 13.31
N PHE A 96 -11.85 15.39 12.70
CA PHE A 96 -12.35 16.23 11.61
C PHE A 96 -12.65 17.67 12.04
N ASP A 97 -13.12 17.86 13.27
CA ASP A 97 -13.39 19.16 13.87
C ASP A 97 -12.13 20.00 14.12
N GLN A 98 -10.95 19.38 14.14
CA GLN A 98 -9.65 20.06 14.28
C GLN A 98 -9.05 20.50 12.94
N VAL A 99 -9.62 20.02 11.83
CA VAL A 99 -9.12 20.31 10.49
C VAL A 99 -9.71 21.63 9.98
N LYS A 100 -8.84 22.61 9.75
CA LYS A 100 -9.25 23.93 9.24
C LYS A 100 -9.21 24.03 7.72
N ASP A 101 -8.33 23.28 7.07
CA ASP A 101 -8.14 23.26 5.62
C ASP A 101 -8.12 21.83 5.09
N LEU A 102 -8.92 21.56 4.08
CA LEU A 102 -9.05 20.24 3.45
C LEU A 102 -8.05 20.01 2.29
N ALA A 103 -7.18 20.96 1.97
CA ALA A 103 -6.23 20.81 0.86
C ALA A 103 -5.34 19.57 1.00
N TRP A 104 -4.91 19.26 2.22
CA TRP A 104 -4.12 18.04 2.44
C TRP A 104 -4.90 16.73 2.31
N TYR A 105 -6.26 16.76 2.42
CA TYR A 105 -7.11 15.62 2.08
C TYR A 105 -7.01 15.29 0.59
N GLN A 106 -7.03 16.32 -0.26
CA GLN A 106 -6.88 16.16 -1.70
C GLN A 106 -5.51 15.58 -2.03
N ARG A 107 -4.45 16.10 -1.38
CA ARG A 107 -3.09 15.58 -1.55
C ARG A 107 -2.99 14.13 -1.09
N LEU A 108 -3.61 13.77 0.03
CA LEU A 108 -3.63 12.38 0.51
C LEU A 108 -4.34 11.43 -0.48
N MET A 109 -5.44 11.92 -1.11
CA MET A 109 -6.14 11.21 -2.17
C MET A 109 -5.24 11.03 -3.41
N GLN A 110 -4.51 12.08 -3.78
CA GLN A 110 -3.55 12.06 -4.87
C GLN A 110 -2.53 10.94 -4.67
N ILE A 111 -1.90 10.89 -3.48
CA ILE A 111 -0.88 9.89 -3.13
C ILE A 111 -1.47 8.47 -3.12
N ASN A 112 -2.53 8.27 -2.36
CA ASN A 112 -2.99 6.92 -2.02
C ASN A 112 -3.84 6.28 -3.13
N LEU A 113 -4.68 7.07 -3.83
CA LEU A 113 -5.55 6.57 -4.88
C LEU A 113 -4.99 6.84 -6.28
N TRP A 114 -4.81 8.13 -6.62
CA TRP A 114 -4.47 8.49 -8.00
C TRP A 114 -3.11 7.95 -8.42
N GLY A 115 -2.11 7.98 -7.54
CA GLY A 115 -0.80 7.37 -7.82
C GLY A 115 -0.91 5.88 -8.15
N SER A 116 -1.73 5.14 -7.39
CA SER A 116 -2.00 3.72 -7.66
C SER A 116 -2.77 3.52 -8.97
N ALA A 117 -3.73 4.39 -9.28
CA ALA A 117 -4.51 4.33 -10.51
C ALA A 117 -3.65 4.64 -11.74
N TRP A 118 -2.80 5.66 -11.70
CA TRP A 118 -1.91 6.03 -12.82
C TRP A 118 -0.85 4.95 -13.09
N CYS A 119 -0.19 4.44 -12.06
CA CYS A 119 0.74 3.30 -12.23
C CYS A 119 0.03 2.10 -12.87
N THR A 120 -1.18 1.81 -12.38
CA THR A 120 -1.98 0.67 -12.90
C THR A 120 -2.40 0.91 -14.34
N GLN A 121 -2.90 2.10 -14.68
CA GLN A 121 -3.31 2.45 -16.04
C GLN A 121 -2.16 2.30 -17.02
N ALA A 122 -0.99 2.83 -16.68
CA ALA A 122 0.20 2.75 -17.52
C ALA A 122 0.67 1.30 -17.72
N ALA A 123 0.67 0.48 -16.64
CA ALA A 123 1.15 -0.90 -16.67
C ALA A 123 0.14 -1.91 -17.25
N LEU A 124 -1.15 -1.53 -17.36
CA LEU A 124 -2.23 -2.45 -17.68
C LEU A 124 -2.05 -3.21 -19.02
N PRO A 125 -1.59 -2.58 -20.12
CA PRO A 125 -1.34 -3.31 -21.37
C PRO A 125 -0.32 -4.44 -21.20
N ALA A 126 0.81 -4.18 -20.52
CA ALA A 126 1.85 -5.17 -20.28
C ALA A 126 1.38 -6.27 -19.32
N LEU A 127 0.62 -5.90 -18.27
CA LEU A 127 0.03 -6.85 -17.34
C LEU A 127 -1.01 -7.77 -18.02
N LYS A 128 -1.77 -7.26 -18.98
CA LYS A 128 -2.67 -8.10 -19.81
C LYS A 128 -1.88 -9.07 -20.67
N ALA A 129 -0.80 -8.64 -21.30
CA ALA A 129 0.06 -9.47 -22.14
C ALA A 129 0.72 -10.60 -21.34
N SER A 130 1.11 -10.35 -20.09
CA SER A 130 1.74 -11.35 -19.21
C SER A 130 0.73 -12.16 -18.39
N GLN A 131 -0.57 -11.88 -18.48
CA GLN A 131 -1.59 -12.39 -17.54
C GLN A 131 -1.17 -12.17 -16.08
N GLY A 132 -0.67 -10.97 -15.81
CA GLY A 132 0.06 -10.60 -14.62
C GLY A 132 -0.79 -10.46 -13.36
N ARG A 133 -0.24 -9.73 -12.39
CA ARG A 133 -0.85 -9.51 -11.07
C ARG A 133 -0.78 -8.05 -10.68
N ILE A 134 -1.87 -7.52 -10.16
CA ILE A 134 -1.94 -6.19 -9.54
C ILE A 134 -2.15 -6.40 -8.05
N VAL A 135 -1.35 -5.74 -7.24
CA VAL A 135 -1.49 -5.72 -5.78
C VAL A 135 -1.75 -4.29 -5.33
N ALA A 136 -2.81 -4.09 -4.55
CA ALA A 136 -3.13 -2.83 -3.91
C ALA A 136 -2.94 -2.96 -2.40
N VAL A 137 -1.94 -2.26 -1.83
CA VAL A 137 -1.72 -2.24 -0.38
C VAL A 137 -2.63 -1.18 0.23
N SER A 138 -3.85 -1.60 0.58
CA SER A 138 -4.84 -0.78 1.26
C SER A 138 -4.57 -0.73 2.78
N SER A 139 -5.58 -0.94 3.60
CA SER A 139 -5.52 -0.98 5.06
C SER A 139 -6.84 -1.54 5.59
N LEU A 140 -6.90 -1.95 6.85
CA LEU A 140 -8.17 -2.16 7.55
C LEU A 140 -9.04 -0.90 7.55
N ALA A 141 -8.43 0.30 7.45
CA ALA A 141 -9.14 1.57 7.25
C ALA A 141 -9.84 1.69 5.89
N GLY A 142 -9.60 0.77 4.94
CA GLY A 142 -10.34 0.62 3.70
C GLY A 142 -11.53 -0.35 3.79
N LEU A 143 -11.72 -1.00 4.93
CA LEU A 143 -12.87 -1.86 5.24
C LEU A 143 -13.76 -1.26 6.33
N LEU A 144 -13.15 -0.58 7.30
CA LEU A 144 -13.79 0.01 8.46
C LEU A 144 -13.44 1.49 8.55
N GLY A 145 -14.43 2.34 8.80
CA GLY A 145 -14.19 3.76 9.12
C GLY A 145 -13.52 3.88 10.49
N ILE A 146 -12.38 4.54 10.55
CA ILE A 146 -11.60 4.69 11.79
C ILE A 146 -11.73 6.13 12.28
N PRO A 147 -12.27 6.39 13.49
CA PRO A 147 -12.31 7.72 14.07
C PRO A 147 -10.91 8.35 14.16
N GLY A 148 -10.80 9.66 13.95
CA GLY A 148 -9.52 10.37 13.86
C GLY A 148 -8.75 10.11 12.55
N ARG A 149 -9.35 9.36 11.60
CA ARG A 149 -8.72 9.00 10.33
C ARG A 149 -9.64 9.17 9.13
N THR A 150 -10.51 10.18 9.15
CA THR A 150 -11.51 10.41 8.09
C THR A 150 -10.86 10.50 6.71
N ALA A 151 -9.81 11.33 6.54
CA ALA A 151 -9.07 11.46 5.29
C ALA A 151 -8.45 10.12 4.86
N TYR A 152 -7.73 9.46 5.76
CA TYR A 152 -7.05 8.22 5.45
C TYR A 152 -8.04 7.10 5.10
N SER A 153 -9.11 6.96 5.89
CA SER A 153 -10.17 5.99 5.59
C SER A 153 -10.81 6.26 4.23
N ALA A 154 -11.12 7.52 3.93
CA ALA A 154 -11.69 7.90 2.64
C ALA A 154 -10.80 7.43 1.46
N THR A 155 -9.47 7.69 1.55
CA THR A 155 -8.54 7.26 0.48
C THR A 155 -8.46 5.73 0.36
N LYS A 156 -8.47 5.00 1.48
CA LYS A 156 -8.35 3.54 1.48
C LYS A 156 -9.64 2.83 1.08
N PHE A 157 -10.81 3.41 1.39
CA PHE A 157 -12.09 2.95 0.83
C PHE A 157 -12.18 3.19 -0.68
N ALA A 158 -11.76 4.39 -1.14
CA ALA A 158 -11.71 4.70 -2.56
C ALA A 158 -10.78 3.72 -3.31
N MET A 159 -9.62 3.42 -2.75
CA MET A 159 -8.69 2.42 -3.28
C MET A 159 -9.34 1.03 -3.33
N THR A 160 -10.04 0.60 -2.27
CA THR A 160 -10.76 -0.67 -2.24
C THR A 160 -11.79 -0.73 -3.36
N GLY A 161 -12.68 0.26 -3.47
CA GLY A 161 -13.72 0.28 -4.50
C GLY A 161 -13.15 0.29 -5.93
N PHE A 162 -12.09 1.08 -6.16
CA PHE A 162 -11.40 1.13 -7.45
C PHE A 162 -10.84 -0.25 -7.86
N PHE A 163 -10.10 -0.91 -6.99
CA PHE A 163 -9.48 -2.19 -7.31
C PHE A 163 -10.46 -3.38 -7.30
N GLU A 164 -11.57 -3.29 -6.57
CA GLU A 164 -12.68 -4.27 -6.68
C GLU A 164 -13.36 -4.19 -8.04
N ALA A 165 -13.66 -2.99 -8.53
CA ALA A 165 -14.23 -2.79 -9.87
C ALA A 165 -13.25 -3.26 -10.96
N LEU A 166 -11.99 -2.79 -10.90
CA LEU A 166 -10.96 -3.16 -11.86
C LEU A 166 -10.75 -4.68 -11.94
N ARG A 167 -10.82 -5.39 -10.82
CA ARG A 167 -10.70 -6.86 -10.77
C ARG A 167 -11.69 -7.54 -11.72
N THR A 168 -12.91 -7.03 -11.77
CA THR A 168 -13.97 -7.57 -12.65
C THR A 168 -13.70 -7.22 -14.10
N GLU A 169 -13.28 -5.99 -14.37
CA GLU A 169 -12.99 -5.51 -15.73
C GLU A 169 -11.85 -6.27 -16.41
N VAL A 170 -10.81 -6.67 -15.64
CA VAL A 170 -9.62 -7.32 -16.19
C VAL A 170 -9.66 -8.86 -16.12
N ALA A 171 -10.69 -9.44 -15.51
CA ALA A 171 -10.78 -10.89 -15.29
C ALA A 171 -10.62 -11.72 -16.57
N ALA A 172 -11.27 -11.30 -17.66
CA ALA A 172 -11.20 -11.99 -18.95
C ALA A 172 -9.80 -11.98 -19.59
N SER A 173 -8.91 -11.05 -19.16
CA SER A 173 -7.52 -10.99 -19.64
C SER A 173 -6.55 -11.84 -18.80
N GLY A 174 -7.03 -12.59 -17.80
CA GLY A 174 -6.19 -13.40 -16.91
C GLY A 174 -5.40 -12.60 -15.87
N VAL A 175 -5.57 -11.28 -15.80
CA VAL A 175 -4.96 -10.43 -14.77
C VAL A 175 -5.67 -10.64 -13.44
N SER A 176 -4.91 -10.91 -12.38
CA SER A 176 -5.47 -10.94 -11.02
C SER A 176 -5.26 -9.62 -10.29
N VAL A 177 -6.24 -9.24 -9.46
CA VAL A 177 -6.16 -8.06 -8.58
C VAL A 177 -6.33 -8.51 -7.14
N THR A 178 -5.29 -8.34 -6.36
CA THR A 178 -5.22 -8.66 -4.93
C THR A 178 -5.24 -7.37 -4.12
N ILE A 179 -6.14 -7.26 -3.12
CA ILE A 179 -6.15 -6.14 -2.20
C ILE A 179 -5.69 -6.61 -0.82
N ALA A 180 -4.60 -6.05 -0.34
CA ALA A 180 -4.09 -6.33 0.98
C ALA A 180 -4.61 -5.30 2.00
N TYR A 181 -5.06 -5.79 3.15
CA TYR A 181 -5.60 -4.99 4.24
C TYR A 181 -4.78 -5.17 5.52
N PRO A 182 -3.58 -4.55 5.60
CA PRO A 182 -2.80 -4.54 6.83
C PRO A 182 -3.55 -3.85 7.97
N GLY A 183 -3.33 -4.34 9.19
CA GLY A 183 -3.67 -3.61 10.40
C GLY A 183 -2.58 -2.59 10.77
N VAL A 184 -2.26 -2.51 12.08
CA VAL A 184 -1.11 -1.75 12.54
C VAL A 184 0.15 -2.55 12.23
N VAL A 185 1.06 -1.98 11.42
CA VAL A 185 2.36 -2.57 11.08
C VAL A 185 3.45 -1.65 11.60
N ASP A 186 4.52 -2.21 12.14
CA ASP A 186 5.65 -1.46 12.69
C ASP A 186 6.47 -0.80 11.55
N THR A 187 6.08 0.43 11.18
CA THR A 187 6.69 1.21 10.11
C THR A 187 6.72 2.69 10.44
N GLN A 188 7.57 3.45 9.75
CA GLN A 188 7.69 4.91 9.90
C GLN A 188 6.55 5.72 9.24
N ILE A 189 5.59 5.07 8.59
CA ILE A 189 4.52 5.75 7.85
C ILE A 189 3.67 6.66 8.74
N ARG A 190 3.50 6.31 10.01
CA ARG A 190 2.69 7.07 10.96
C ARG A 190 3.34 8.38 11.37
N TYR A 191 4.64 8.37 11.58
CA TYR A 191 5.42 9.56 11.94
C TYR A 191 5.50 10.58 10.80
N ARG A 192 5.41 10.10 9.55
CA ARG A 192 5.39 10.93 8.34
C ARG A 192 3.98 11.35 7.93
N GLY A 193 2.94 10.74 8.52
CA GLY A 193 1.55 10.99 8.19
C GLY A 193 1.11 12.43 8.52
N PHE A 194 0.06 12.92 7.86
CA PHE A 194 -0.46 14.25 8.09
C PHE A 194 -1.18 14.38 9.44
N ASN A 195 -0.92 15.46 10.14
CA ASN A 195 -1.69 15.95 11.29
C ASN A 195 -2.86 16.85 10.84
N ALA A 196 -3.58 17.47 11.78
CA ALA A 196 -4.71 18.35 11.49
C ALA A 196 -4.35 19.59 10.65
N GLN A 197 -3.08 20.01 10.64
CA GLN A 197 -2.55 21.12 9.87
C GLN A 197 -1.97 20.69 8.51
N GLY A 198 -2.05 19.40 8.17
CA GLY A 198 -1.45 18.87 6.93
C GLY A 198 0.08 18.76 6.96
N GLN A 199 0.68 18.82 8.14
CA GLN A 199 2.12 18.68 8.34
C GLN A 199 2.46 17.26 8.81
N ALA A 200 3.72 16.85 8.71
CA ALA A 200 4.17 15.58 9.26
C ALA A 200 3.91 15.52 10.78
N SER A 201 3.25 14.46 11.24
CA SER A 201 2.84 14.32 12.64
C SER A 201 4.03 14.26 13.60
N GLY A 202 5.13 13.64 13.20
CA GLY A 202 6.29 13.39 14.09
C GLY A 202 6.03 12.40 15.22
N LEU A 203 4.77 12.02 15.46
CA LEU A 203 4.34 11.14 16.53
C LEU A 203 3.45 10.00 16.00
N SER A 204 3.52 8.84 16.65
CA SER A 204 2.53 7.79 16.43
C SER A 204 1.38 7.96 17.42
N SER A 205 0.18 8.13 16.90
CA SER A 205 -1.04 8.23 17.70
C SER A 205 -1.75 6.89 17.93
N LEU A 206 -1.14 5.77 17.49
CA LEU A 206 -1.71 4.43 17.62
C LEU A 206 -1.06 3.64 18.75
N ASP A 207 -1.86 2.81 19.42
CA ASP A 207 -1.34 1.77 20.31
C ASP A 207 -0.57 0.73 19.47
N GLU A 208 0.76 0.76 19.58
CA GLU A 208 1.67 -0.11 18.82
C GLU A 208 1.84 -1.49 19.47
N ARG A 209 1.27 -1.70 20.65
CA ARG A 209 1.31 -3.01 21.31
C ARG A 209 0.57 -4.04 20.46
N GLY A 210 1.29 -5.04 20.00
CA GLY A 210 0.77 -6.04 19.07
C GLY A 210 0.75 -5.59 17.60
N ALA A 211 1.52 -4.56 17.23
CA ALA A 211 1.77 -4.25 15.83
C ALA A 211 2.39 -5.45 15.12
N MET A 212 1.94 -5.72 13.91
CA MET A 212 2.52 -6.75 13.06
C MET A 212 3.92 -6.33 12.61
N SER A 213 4.87 -7.25 12.61
CA SER A 213 6.19 -6.97 12.02
C SER A 213 6.09 -6.73 10.52
N VAL A 214 6.99 -5.90 10.00
CA VAL A 214 7.09 -5.63 8.56
C VAL A 214 7.30 -6.94 7.79
N GLN A 215 8.10 -7.84 8.34
CA GLN A 215 8.40 -9.15 7.76
C GLN A 215 7.16 -10.02 7.61
N ALA A 216 6.33 -10.10 8.64
CA ALA A 216 5.09 -10.87 8.60
C ALA A 216 4.09 -10.26 7.59
N CYS A 217 3.97 -8.93 7.56
CA CYS A 217 3.11 -8.23 6.62
C CYS A 217 3.55 -8.47 5.17
N ALA A 218 4.83 -8.29 4.86
CA ALA A 218 5.39 -8.51 3.53
C ALA A 218 5.22 -9.96 3.07
N ARG A 219 5.44 -10.94 3.97
CA ARG A 219 5.20 -12.36 3.65
C ARG A 219 3.77 -12.64 3.24
N LEU A 220 2.79 -12.14 4.01
CA LEU A 220 1.38 -12.33 3.67
C LEU A 220 1.02 -11.72 2.32
N ILE A 221 1.59 -10.55 1.99
CA ILE A 221 1.38 -9.91 0.68
C ILE A 221 2.00 -10.78 -0.42
N LEU A 222 3.23 -11.23 -0.24
CA LEU A 222 3.94 -12.07 -1.21
C LEU A 222 3.15 -13.36 -1.49
N ASP A 223 2.82 -14.10 -0.43
CA ASP A 223 2.14 -15.39 -0.54
C ASP A 223 0.76 -15.24 -1.21
N GLY A 224 -0.06 -14.27 -0.77
CA GLY A 224 -1.36 -13.99 -1.36
C GLY A 224 -1.29 -13.48 -2.80
N THR A 225 -0.24 -12.71 -3.15
CA THR A 225 0.02 -12.29 -4.55
C THR A 225 0.29 -13.50 -5.44
N LEU A 226 1.12 -14.41 -4.97
CA LEU A 226 1.48 -15.61 -5.73
C LEU A 226 0.29 -16.56 -5.88
N ALA A 227 -0.52 -16.70 -4.84
CA ALA A 227 -1.76 -17.47 -4.83
C ALA A 227 -2.92 -16.78 -5.57
N ARG A 228 -2.74 -15.54 -6.07
CA ARG A 228 -3.79 -14.72 -6.70
C ARG A 228 -5.02 -14.54 -5.79
N GLU A 229 -4.80 -14.38 -4.49
CA GLU A 229 -5.88 -14.15 -3.54
C GLU A 229 -6.62 -12.84 -3.85
N ARG A 230 -7.95 -12.85 -3.67
CA ARG A 230 -8.75 -11.62 -3.83
C ARG A 230 -8.40 -10.57 -2.80
N ASP A 231 -8.45 -10.98 -1.53
CA ASP A 231 -8.35 -10.09 -0.36
C ASP A 231 -7.48 -10.73 0.71
N ILE A 232 -6.46 -10.03 1.14
CA ILE A 232 -5.59 -10.45 2.24
C ILE A 232 -5.91 -9.62 3.47
N VAL A 233 -6.89 -10.06 4.28
CA VAL A 233 -7.20 -9.43 5.57
C VAL A 233 -6.30 -10.04 6.66
N MET A 234 -5.30 -9.28 7.11
CA MET A 234 -4.15 -9.81 7.85
C MET A 234 -4.40 -10.09 9.34
N THR A 235 -5.47 -9.56 9.93
CA THR A 235 -5.75 -9.75 11.36
C THR A 235 -7.09 -10.42 11.60
N ALA A 236 -7.18 -11.25 12.66
CA ALA A 236 -8.44 -11.87 13.07
C ALA A 236 -9.50 -10.81 13.42
N LYS A 237 -9.09 -9.70 14.09
CA LYS A 237 -9.97 -8.58 14.39
C LYS A 237 -10.50 -7.89 13.13
N GLY A 238 -9.67 -7.75 12.10
CA GLY A 238 -10.07 -7.21 10.79
C GLY A 238 -11.06 -8.12 10.06
N LYS A 239 -10.81 -9.43 10.07
CA LYS A 239 -11.74 -10.43 9.50
C LYS A 239 -13.10 -10.37 10.19
N LEU A 240 -13.11 -10.38 11.52
CA LEU A 240 -14.34 -10.26 12.31
C LEU A 240 -15.03 -8.91 12.10
N GLY A 241 -14.29 -7.80 12.11
CA GLY A 241 -14.82 -6.45 11.95
C GLY A 241 -15.51 -6.23 10.60
N ARG A 242 -14.99 -6.84 9.52
CA ARG A 242 -15.62 -6.82 8.18
C ARG A 242 -17.05 -7.37 8.21
N TRP A 243 -17.26 -8.50 8.90
CA TRP A 243 -18.59 -9.13 9.04
C TRP A 243 -19.49 -8.40 10.04
N LEU A 244 -18.92 -8.00 11.18
CA LEU A 244 -19.68 -7.27 12.20
C LEU A 244 -20.21 -5.93 11.68
N LYS A 245 -19.48 -5.25 10.80
CA LYS A 245 -19.95 -4.00 10.15
C LYS A 245 -21.26 -4.21 9.40
N LEU A 246 -21.47 -5.36 8.79
CA LEU A 246 -22.69 -5.68 8.05
C LEU A 246 -23.85 -6.09 8.96
N LEU A 247 -23.55 -6.78 10.05
CA LEU A 247 -24.57 -7.39 10.93
C LEU A 247 -24.90 -6.54 12.15
N ALA A 248 -23.92 -5.82 12.69
CA ALA A 248 -24.02 -5.04 13.92
C ALA A 248 -23.19 -3.75 13.87
N PRO A 249 -23.47 -2.80 12.93
CA PRO A 249 -22.65 -1.59 12.71
C PRO A 249 -22.49 -0.75 13.97
N ALA A 250 -23.55 -0.56 14.76
CA ALA A 250 -23.48 0.20 16.02
C ALA A 250 -22.53 -0.41 17.08
N MET A 251 -22.26 -1.70 17.01
CA MET A 251 -21.27 -2.33 17.87
C MET A 251 -19.85 -2.00 17.40
N VAL A 252 -19.62 -2.00 16.09
CA VAL A 252 -18.33 -1.58 15.49
C VAL A 252 -18.02 -0.14 15.84
N ASP A 253 -19.00 0.77 15.72
CA ASP A 253 -18.84 2.19 16.07
C ASP A 253 -18.47 2.38 17.56
N ARG A 254 -19.14 1.66 18.45
CA ARG A 254 -18.80 1.68 19.89
C ARG A 254 -17.40 1.18 20.18
N MET A 255 -16.96 0.12 19.48
CA MET A 255 -15.59 -0.42 19.62
C MET A 255 -14.56 0.58 19.10
N ALA A 256 -14.82 1.23 17.96
CA ALA A 256 -13.96 2.23 17.38
C ALA A 256 -13.82 3.48 18.27
N LEU A 257 -14.93 3.97 18.82
CA LEU A 257 -14.92 5.10 19.78
C LEU A 257 -14.18 4.74 21.08
N LYS A 258 -14.31 3.52 21.56
CA LYS A 258 -13.58 3.05 22.75
C LYS A 258 -12.06 3.00 22.50
N ALA A 259 -11.66 2.60 21.29
CA ALA A 259 -10.25 2.61 20.89
C ALA A 259 -9.70 4.05 20.83
N LEU A 260 -10.42 4.98 20.20
CA LEU A 260 -10.03 6.39 20.14
C LEU A 260 -9.85 7.04 21.53
N LYS A 261 -10.81 6.77 22.45
CA LYS A 261 -10.72 7.29 23.82
C LYS A 261 -9.51 6.73 24.59
N LYS A 262 -9.07 5.52 24.26
CA LYS A 262 -7.87 4.94 24.87
C LYS A 262 -6.59 5.57 24.34
N GLU A 263 -6.56 5.91 23.04
CA GLU A 263 -5.43 6.61 22.40
C GLU A 263 -5.26 8.05 22.91
N GLN A 264 -6.35 8.72 23.29
CA GLN A 264 -6.35 10.10 23.80
C GLN A 264 -6.01 10.23 25.28
N ARG A 265 -5.90 9.13 26.05
CA ARG A 265 -5.48 9.20 27.45
C ARG A 265 -3.98 9.44 27.53
N PRO A 266 -3.52 10.49 28.23
CA PRO A 266 -2.11 10.65 28.49
C PRO A 266 -1.58 9.43 29.26
N ALA A 267 -0.35 9.02 28.93
CA ALA A 267 0.36 7.91 29.58
C ALA A 267 0.70 8.26 31.05
#